data_f1b30d2261e76a174ddcf000d4fb23e6
#
_entry.id   f1b30d2261e76a174ddcf000d4fb23e6
#
_cell.length_a   1.000
_cell.length_b   1.000
_cell.length_c   1.000
_cell.angle_alpha   90.00
_cell.angle_beta   90.00
_cell.angle_gamma   90.00
#
_symmetry.space_group_name_H-M   'P 1'
#
loop_
_entity.id
_entity.type
_entity.pdbx_description
1 polymer ?
#
loop_
_entity_poly.entity_id
_entity_poly.type
_entity_poly.pdbx_seq_one_letter_code
_entity_poly.pdbx_strand_id
1 'polypeptide(L)'
;ETNEDDVLTQIALATVNLSVGGDKLREAFNIYQELLEKYQAHTNLIRNGQAVALLGLGKPEEAEPILQDAMDKNPNDPETLINMIVLSQMLGKPFEITNRFISQLKDSHPNHPFVKDFNAKEAEFDHLMENYEVSVAM
;
A
#
# COMPACT_ATOMS: atom_id res chain seq x y z
N GLU A 1 -11.17 14.05 -23.99
CA GLU A 1 -11.70 14.72 -22.78
C GLU A 1 -12.72 13.86 -22.05
N THR A 2 -13.74 13.38 -22.74
CA THR A 2 -14.76 12.53 -22.12
C THR A 2 -14.21 11.22 -21.59
N ASN A 3 -13.21 10.63 -22.23
CA ASN A 3 -12.59 9.38 -21.79
C ASN A 3 -11.79 9.55 -20.50
N GLU A 4 -11.09 10.67 -20.38
CA GLU A 4 -10.29 10.96 -19.19
C GLU A 4 -11.18 11.22 -17.97
N ASP A 5 -12.26 11.99 -18.16
CA ASP A 5 -13.23 12.25 -17.10
C ASP A 5 -13.91 10.97 -16.65
N ASP A 6 -14.23 10.07 -17.57
CA ASP A 6 -14.85 8.78 -17.26
C ASP A 6 -13.89 7.89 -16.44
N VAL A 7 -12.61 7.85 -16.80
CA VAL A 7 -11.60 7.11 -16.06
C VAL A 7 -11.46 7.66 -14.63
N LEU A 8 -11.38 8.99 -14.49
CA LEU A 8 -11.29 9.63 -13.17
C LEU A 8 -12.52 9.33 -12.31
N THR A 9 -13.72 9.36 -12.91
CA THR A 9 -14.95 9.03 -12.20
C THR A 9 -14.94 7.60 -11.72
N GLN A 10 -14.50 6.66 -12.54
CA GLN A 10 -14.42 5.25 -12.17
C GLN A 10 -13.37 4.99 -11.10
N ILE A 11 -12.22 5.66 -11.18
CA ILE A 11 -11.19 5.58 -10.13
C ILE A 11 -11.74 6.11 -8.81
N ALA A 12 -12.47 7.23 -8.84
CA ALA A 12 -13.09 7.79 -7.64
C ALA A 12 -14.10 6.81 -7.02
N LEU A 13 -14.94 6.18 -7.83
CA LEU A 13 -15.90 5.18 -7.38
C LEU A 13 -15.19 3.96 -6.75
N ALA A 14 -14.17 3.46 -7.41
CA ALA A 14 -13.39 2.34 -6.87
C ALA A 14 -12.72 2.72 -5.53
N THR A 15 -12.20 3.93 -5.42
CA THR A 15 -11.59 4.43 -4.18
C THR A 15 -12.62 4.49 -3.04
N VAL A 16 -13.84 4.95 -3.33
CA VAL A 16 -14.94 4.95 -2.35
C VAL A 16 -15.28 3.51 -1.93
N ASN A 17 -15.35 2.59 -2.87
CA ASN A 17 -15.61 1.18 -2.59
C ASN A 17 -14.53 0.56 -1.70
N LEU A 18 -13.26 0.94 -1.88
CA LEU A 18 -12.16 0.51 -0.99
C LEU A 18 -12.38 1.00 0.45
N SER A 19 -12.86 2.23 0.61
CA SER A 19 -13.12 2.81 1.93
C SER A 19 -14.26 2.11 2.66
N VAL A 20 -15.28 1.68 1.93
CA VAL A 20 -16.43 0.97 2.50
C VAL A 20 -16.06 -0.44 2.96
N GLY A 21 -15.21 -1.13 2.20
CA GLY A 21 -14.78 -2.49 2.54
C GLY A 21 -15.82 -3.57 2.23
N GLY A 22 -15.63 -4.77 2.75
CA GLY A 22 -16.54 -5.90 2.57
C GLY A 22 -16.76 -6.27 1.09
N ASP A 23 -18.01 -6.44 0.71
CA ASP A 23 -18.39 -6.78 -0.68
C ASP A 23 -17.95 -5.72 -1.67
N LYS A 24 -17.81 -4.47 -1.23
CA LYS A 24 -17.37 -3.36 -2.08
C LYS A 24 -15.91 -3.49 -2.51
N LEU A 25 -15.09 -4.25 -1.78
CA LEU A 25 -13.72 -4.55 -2.19
C LEU A 25 -13.68 -5.34 -3.49
N ARG A 26 -14.58 -6.30 -3.65
CA ARG A 26 -14.70 -7.08 -4.88
C ARG A 26 -15.14 -6.20 -6.05
N GLU A 27 -16.09 -5.31 -5.82
CA GLU A 27 -16.52 -4.35 -6.83
C GLU A 27 -15.36 -3.43 -7.24
N ALA A 28 -14.60 -2.93 -6.28
CA ALA A 28 -13.44 -2.09 -6.55
C ALA A 28 -12.41 -2.83 -7.41
N PHE A 29 -12.11 -4.08 -7.06
CA PHE A 29 -11.17 -4.91 -7.82
C PHE A 29 -11.64 -5.05 -9.29
N ASN A 30 -12.90 -5.34 -9.50
CA ASN A 30 -13.47 -5.52 -10.85
C ASN A 30 -13.39 -4.21 -11.67
N ILE A 31 -13.67 -3.07 -11.03
CA ILE A 31 -13.55 -1.76 -11.69
C ILE A 31 -12.11 -1.50 -12.13
N TYR A 32 -11.15 -1.74 -11.24
CA TYR A 32 -9.73 -1.55 -11.56
C TYR A 32 -9.28 -2.51 -12.67
N GLN A 33 -9.75 -3.75 -12.67
CA GLN A 33 -9.42 -4.73 -13.70
C GLN A 33 -9.92 -4.25 -15.06
N GLU A 34 -11.14 -3.78 -15.14
CA GLU A 34 -11.74 -3.25 -16.37
C GLU A 34 -10.96 -2.02 -16.88
N LEU A 35 -10.54 -1.15 -15.95
CA LEU A 35 -9.76 0.04 -16.30
C LEU A 35 -8.39 -0.31 -16.85
N LEU A 36 -7.72 -1.33 -16.30
CA LEU A 36 -6.42 -1.78 -16.82
C LEU A 36 -6.53 -2.33 -18.25
N GLU A 37 -7.63 -3.01 -18.55
CA GLU A 37 -7.87 -3.56 -19.88
C GLU A 37 -8.17 -2.47 -20.93
N LYS A 38 -8.89 -1.44 -20.53
CA LYS A 38 -9.34 -0.38 -21.45
C LYS A 38 -8.34 0.75 -21.61
N TYR A 39 -7.63 1.10 -20.56
CA TYR A 39 -6.80 2.30 -20.53
C TYR A 39 -5.39 1.99 -20.06
N GLN A 40 -4.41 2.53 -20.76
CA GLN A 40 -3.00 2.37 -20.40
C GLN A 40 -2.47 3.51 -19.53
N ALA A 41 -3.25 4.56 -19.35
CA ALA A 41 -2.89 5.69 -18.51
C ALA A 41 -3.10 5.34 -17.02
N HIS A 42 -2.29 5.96 -16.14
CA HIS A 42 -2.42 5.81 -14.69
C HIS A 42 -2.32 4.36 -14.18
N THR A 43 -1.53 3.53 -14.88
CA THR A 43 -1.45 2.09 -14.60
C THR A 43 -1.00 1.77 -13.17
N ASN A 44 -0.04 2.53 -12.61
CA ASN A 44 0.41 2.29 -11.23
C ASN A 44 -0.65 2.65 -10.21
N LEU A 45 -1.38 3.73 -10.42
CA LEU A 45 -2.51 4.09 -9.56
C LEU A 45 -3.57 2.98 -9.54
N ILE A 46 -3.92 2.46 -10.72
CA ILE A 46 -4.91 1.41 -10.88
C ILE A 46 -4.39 0.09 -10.27
N ARG A 47 -3.14 -0.28 -10.53
CA ARG A 47 -2.54 -1.48 -9.95
C ARG A 47 -2.48 -1.44 -8.44
N ASN A 48 -2.11 -0.30 -7.87
CA ASN A 48 -2.11 -0.14 -6.41
C ASN A 48 -3.52 -0.26 -5.83
N GLY A 49 -4.52 0.32 -6.49
CA GLY A 49 -5.91 0.18 -6.08
C GLY A 49 -6.37 -1.28 -6.11
N GLN A 50 -6.05 -2.00 -7.19
CA GLN A 50 -6.37 -3.42 -7.33
C GLN A 50 -5.70 -4.26 -6.24
N ALA A 51 -4.43 -3.98 -5.97
CA ALA A 51 -3.68 -4.68 -4.93
C ALA A 51 -4.28 -4.43 -3.54
N VAL A 52 -4.65 -3.19 -3.22
CA VAL A 52 -5.29 -2.86 -1.93
C VAL A 52 -6.60 -3.63 -1.78
N ALA A 53 -7.39 -3.74 -2.83
CA ALA A 53 -8.64 -4.52 -2.80
C ALA A 53 -8.35 -6.00 -2.48
N LEU A 54 -7.34 -6.59 -3.11
CA LEU A 54 -6.95 -7.98 -2.85
C LEU A 54 -6.41 -8.18 -1.42
N LEU A 55 -5.60 -7.26 -0.93
CA LEU A 55 -5.11 -7.30 0.45
C LEU A 55 -6.27 -7.22 1.44
N GLY A 56 -7.24 -6.34 1.17
CA GLY A 56 -8.45 -6.24 1.99
C GLY A 56 -9.32 -7.48 1.97
N LEU A 57 -9.30 -8.23 0.85
CA LEU A 57 -10.01 -9.51 0.70
C LEU A 57 -9.25 -10.69 1.33
N GLY A 58 -8.06 -10.45 1.87
CA GLY A 58 -7.24 -11.52 2.44
C GLY A 58 -6.55 -12.39 1.40
N LYS A 59 -6.20 -11.83 0.26
CA LYS A 59 -5.57 -12.53 -0.87
C LYS A 59 -4.21 -11.94 -1.23
N PRO A 60 -3.24 -11.94 -0.29
CA PRO A 60 -1.94 -11.34 -0.54
C PRO A 60 -1.16 -12.01 -1.68
N GLU A 61 -1.32 -13.31 -1.87
CA GLU A 61 -0.63 -14.04 -2.93
C GLU A 61 -1.05 -13.55 -4.33
N GLU A 62 -2.31 -13.15 -4.48
CA GLU A 62 -2.82 -12.59 -5.75
C GLU A 62 -2.38 -11.15 -5.95
N ALA A 63 -2.16 -10.40 -4.87
CA ALA A 63 -1.69 -9.02 -4.93
C ALA A 63 -0.19 -8.92 -5.29
N GLU A 64 0.60 -9.93 -4.94
CA GLU A 64 2.06 -9.89 -5.13
C GLU A 64 2.49 -9.61 -6.57
N PRO A 65 2.01 -10.34 -7.60
CA PRO A 65 2.42 -10.06 -8.97
C PRO A 65 1.98 -8.68 -9.47
N ILE A 66 0.85 -8.18 -9.00
CA ILE A 66 0.34 -6.86 -9.38
C ILE A 66 1.26 -5.77 -8.84
N LEU A 67 1.65 -5.89 -7.57
CA LEU A 67 2.56 -4.92 -6.94
C LEU A 67 3.97 -5.03 -7.50
N GLN A 68 4.41 -6.23 -7.88
CA GLN A 68 5.71 -6.41 -8.52
C GLN A 68 5.76 -5.69 -9.86
N ASP A 69 4.69 -5.79 -10.67
CA ASP A 69 4.58 -5.05 -11.94
C ASP A 69 4.62 -3.53 -11.71
N ALA A 70 3.93 -3.05 -10.68
CA ALA A 70 3.95 -1.62 -10.34
C ALA A 70 5.36 -1.17 -9.92
N MET A 71 6.06 -2.01 -9.15
CA MET A 71 7.42 -1.76 -8.69
C MET A 71 8.40 -1.70 -9.86
N ASP A 72 8.26 -2.61 -10.83
CA ASP A 72 9.12 -2.65 -12.01
C ASP A 72 8.98 -1.39 -12.86
N LYS A 73 7.79 -0.80 -12.90
CA LYS A 73 7.53 0.42 -13.66
C LYS A 73 8.00 1.67 -12.95
N ASN A 74 7.82 1.76 -11.64
CA ASN A 74 8.26 2.89 -10.82
C ASN A 74 8.66 2.41 -9.43
N PRO A 75 9.94 2.10 -9.20
CA PRO A 75 10.39 1.57 -7.90
C PRO A 75 10.33 2.57 -6.76
N ASN A 76 10.13 3.85 -7.03
CA ASN A 76 10.07 4.90 -6.01
C ASN A 76 8.66 5.44 -5.76
N ASP A 77 7.64 4.80 -6.31
CA ASP A 77 6.25 5.20 -6.06
C ASP A 77 5.92 4.92 -4.58
N PRO A 78 5.56 5.95 -3.78
CA PRO A 78 5.31 5.76 -2.36
C PRO A 78 4.14 4.81 -2.07
N GLU A 79 3.09 4.85 -2.87
CA GLU A 79 1.94 3.96 -2.69
C GLU A 79 2.33 2.50 -2.93
N THR A 80 3.14 2.24 -3.95
CA THR A 80 3.65 0.89 -4.22
C THR A 80 4.52 0.40 -3.08
N LEU A 81 5.41 1.23 -2.56
CA LEU A 81 6.28 0.88 -1.43
C LEU A 81 5.47 0.56 -0.17
N ILE A 82 4.46 1.36 0.14
CA ILE A 82 3.58 1.13 1.29
C ILE A 82 2.84 -0.20 1.13
N ASN A 83 2.29 -0.45 -0.04
CA ASN A 83 1.56 -1.69 -0.30
C ASN A 83 2.47 -2.91 -0.26
N MET A 84 3.74 -2.78 -0.69
CA MET A 84 4.73 -3.86 -0.57
C MET A 84 5.08 -4.16 0.89
N ILE A 85 5.12 -3.13 1.74
CA ILE A 85 5.33 -3.32 3.19
C ILE A 85 4.18 -4.14 3.79
N VAL A 86 2.94 -3.76 3.49
CA VAL A 86 1.75 -4.47 3.99
C VAL A 86 1.72 -5.91 3.46
N LEU A 87 1.98 -6.09 2.16
CA LEU A 87 2.03 -7.40 1.52
C LEU A 87 3.06 -8.31 2.19
N SER A 88 4.26 -7.79 2.44
CA SER A 88 5.34 -8.56 3.06
C SER A 88 4.96 -9.03 4.46
N GLN A 89 4.28 -8.19 5.23
CA GLN A 89 3.80 -8.54 6.56
C GLN A 89 2.70 -9.60 6.49
N MET A 90 1.76 -9.48 5.56
CA MET A 90 0.67 -10.44 5.39
C MET A 90 1.18 -11.81 4.94
N LEU A 91 2.22 -11.85 4.11
CA LEU A 91 2.86 -13.09 3.64
C LEU A 91 3.83 -13.67 4.66
N GLY A 92 4.11 -12.98 5.77
CA GLY A 92 5.05 -13.43 6.79
C GLY A 92 6.49 -13.46 6.32
N LYS A 93 6.87 -12.56 5.41
CA LYS A 93 8.25 -12.48 4.91
C LYS A 93 9.21 -12.01 6.00
N PRO A 94 10.52 -12.34 5.89
CA PRO A 94 11.51 -11.88 6.87
C PRO A 94 11.52 -10.37 7.03
N PHE A 95 11.83 -9.92 8.23
CA PHE A 95 11.86 -8.50 8.57
C PHE A 95 12.82 -7.70 7.67
N GLU A 96 13.92 -8.31 7.23
CA GLU A 96 14.89 -7.66 6.35
C GLU A 96 14.24 -7.16 5.06
N ILE A 97 13.30 -7.93 4.50
CA ILE A 97 12.58 -7.55 3.27
C ILE A 97 11.68 -6.36 3.54
N THR A 98 10.88 -6.43 4.59
CA THR A 98 9.99 -5.33 5.00
C THR A 98 10.79 -4.07 5.30
N ASN A 99 11.89 -4.22 6.05
CA ASN A 99 12.74 -3.10 6.43
C ASN A 99 13.40 -2.43 5.22
N ARG A 100 13.74 -3.19 4.19
CA ARG A 100 14.30 -2.63 2.96
C ARG A 100 13.31 -1.68 2.28
N PHE A 101 12.04 -2.06 2.21
CA PHE A 101 10.99 -1.19 1.65
C PHE A 101 10.76 0.04 2.51
N ILE A 102 10.75 -0.13 3.84
CA ILE A 102 10.60 0.99 4.78
C ILE A 102 11.77 1.98 4.60
N SER A 103 13.00 1.50 4.53
CA SER A 103 14.19 2.33 4.34
C SER A 103 14.13 3.09 3.01
N GLN A 104 13.74 2.40 1.95
CA GLN A 104 13.60 3.02 0.63
C GLN A 104 12.54 4.12 0.65
N LEU A 105 11.42 3.89 1.31
CA LEU A 105 10.36 4.88 1.46
C LEU A 105 10.82 6.09 2.27
N LYS A 106 11.53 5.88 3.37
CA LYS A 106 12.10 6.96 4.20
C LYS A 106 13.09 7.81 3.41
N ASP A 107 13.93 7.17 2.60
CA ASP A 107 14.95 7.86 1.83
C ASP A 107 14.35 8.66 0.67
N SER A 108 13.39 8.09 -0.04
CA SER A 108 12.79 8.71 -1.23
C SER A 108 11.67 9.70 -0.90
N HIS A 109 10.93 9.46 0.18
CA HIS A 109 9.74 10.26 0.57
C HIS A 109 9.71 10.53 2.07
N PRO A 110 10.72 11.24 2.62
CA PRO A 110 10.82 11.44 4.09
C PRO A 110 9.65 12.24 4.68
N ASN A 111 8.96 13.02 3.86
CA ASN A 111 7.82 13.85 4.32
C ASN A 111 6.46 13.20 4.09
N HIS A 112 6.42 11.98 3.57
CA HIS A 112 5.15 11.29 3.37
C HIS A 112 4.47 11.04 4.72
N PRO A 113 3.13 11.21 4.81
CA PRO A 113 2.40 10.99 6.07
C PRO A 113 2.65 9.63 6.71
N PHE A 114 2.75 8.57 5.92
CA PHE A 114 3.07 7.23 6.41
C PHE A 114 4.42 7.19 7.11
N VAL A 115 5.45 7.82 6.51
CA VAL A 115 6.81 7.87 7.08
C VAL A 115 6.81 8.65 8.39
N LYS A 116 6.13 9.77 8.44
CA LYS A 116 6.03 10.57 9.66
C LYS A 116 5.32 9.81 10.77
N ASP A 117 4.23 9.12 10.45
CA ASP A 117 3.49 8.30 11.41
C ASP A 117 4.33 7.12 11.90
N PHE A 118 5.04 6.45 11.00
CA PHE A 118 5.93 5.35 11.33
C PHE A 118 7.05 5.79 12.27
N ASN A 119 7.72 6.92 11.96
CA ASN A 119 8.79 7.47 12.79
C ASN A 119 8.27 7.85 14.19
N ALA A 120 7.09 8.43 14.26
CA ALA A 120 6.47 8.79 15.54
C ALA A 120 6.17 7.55 16.38
N LYS A 121 5.64 6.50 15.78
CA LYS A 121 5.33 5.23 16.47
C LYS A 121 6.59 4.50 16.90
N GLU A 122 7.64 4.52 16.08
CA GLU A 122 8.93 3.93 16.42
C GLU A 122 9.55 4.64 17.64
N ALA A 123 9.54 5.97 17.65
CA ALA A 123 10.05 6.76 18.78
C ALA A 123 9.24 6.49 20.05
N GLU A 124 7.92 6.40 19.94
CA GLU A 124 7.03 6.08 21.06
C GLU A 124 7.33 4.69 21.63
N PHE A 125 7.50 3.71 20.76
CA PHE A 125 7.84 2.34 21.15
C PHE A 125 9.20 2.29 21.87
N ASP A 126 10.22 2.96 21.34
CA ASP A 126 11.56 3.02 21.96
C ASP A 126 11.48 3.65 23.35
N HIS A 127 10.68 4.70 23.50
CA HIS A 127 10.48 5.36 24.79
C HIS A 127 9.81 4.42 25.81
N LEU A 128 8.80 3.66 25.39
CA LEU A 128 8.13 2.67 26.23
C LEU A 128 9.09 1.56 26.66
N MET A 129 9.95 1.10 25.76
CA MET A 129 10.95 0.06 26.07
C MET A 129 11.97 0.54 27.06
N GLU A 130 12.47 1.78 26.95
CA GLU A 130 13.37 2.37 27.93
C GLU A 130 12.74 2.43 29.33
N ASN A 131 11.50 2.86 29.40
CA ASN A 131 10.77 2.91 30.67
C ASN A 131 10.55 1.51 31.28
N TYR A 132 10.27 0.54 30.44
CA TYR A 132 10.11 -0.86 30.87
C TYR A 132 11.40 -1.42 31.46
N GLU A 133 12.55 -1.20 30.79
CA GLU A 133 13.87 -1.65 31.25
C GLU A 133 14.21 -1.03 32.60
N VAL A 134 13.96 0.25 32.77
CA VAL A 134 14.19 0.95 34.05
C VAL A 134 13.31 0.35 35.16
N SER A 135 12.05 0.06 34.86
CA SER A 135 11.13 -0.53 35.84
C SER A 135 11.56 -1.94 36.28
N VAL A 136 12.07 -2.74 35.35
CA VAL A 136 12.55 -4.09 35.62
C VAL A 136 13.87 -4.07 36.41
N ALA A 137 14.73 -3.09 36.16
CA ALA A 137 16.02 -2.94 36.85
C ALA A 137 15.85 -2.49 38.31
N MET A 138 14.73 -1.91 38.71
CA MET A 138 14.40 -1.50 40.06
C MET A 138 13.69 -2.60 40.84
#